data_1fb336aef9677ec2f6504f0c2c467286
#
_entry.id   1fb336aef9677ec2f6504f0c2c467286
#
_cell.length_a   1.000
_cell.length_b   1.000
_cell.length_c   1.000
_cell.angle_alpha   90.00
_cell.angle_beta   90.00
_cell.angle_gamma   90.00
#
_symmetry.space_group_name_H-M   'P 1'
#
loop_
_entity.id
_entity.type
_entity.pdbx_description
1 polymer ?
#
loop_
_entity_poly.entity_id
_entity_poly.type
_entity_poly.pdbx_seq_one_letter_code
_entity_poly.pdbx_strand_id
1 'polypeptide(L)'
;RFPNLLDFCYLVNPFFPPQKLKDELKANFDVLLAEYPSGMRVNSLLIARYFHIKKEYAVIGNGAAELIKSLMEQIEGKIGVIYPTFEEYPNRCDKEQLICFTPDNRDFSYSASDLRAFFSDKPISTLLLVNPDNPSGNFIPYADLLDLIAWAQQRRIRMVVDESFVDFSVGYENNTLLCDDVLEQYENLVVMKSISKSYGVPGLRLGVLASGNIELIKKIKSDISIWNINS
;
A
#
# COMPACT_ATOMS: atom_id res chain seq x y z
N ARG A 1 -7.82 -8.64 26.08
CA ARG A 1 -6.39 -8.80 25.80
C ARG A 1 -5.76 -9.67 26.87
N PHE A 2 -4.91 -10.59 26.52
CA PHE A 2 -4.16 -11.44 27.43
C PHE A 2 -2.85 -10.71 27.79
N PRO A 3 -2.64 -10.25 29.04
CA PRO A 3 -1.54 -9.34 29.39
C PRO A 3 -0.14 -9.96 29.24
N ASN A 4 -0.05 -11.29 29.20
CA ASN A 4 1.22 -12.03 29.08
C ASN A 4 1.47 -12.61 27.68
N LEU A 5 0.62 -12.27 26.69
CA LEU A 5 0.78 -12.73 25.32
C LEU A 5 1.56 -11.72 24.51
N LEU A 6 2.63 -12.15 23.83
CA LEU A 6 3.25 -11.39 22.77
C LEU A 6 2.35 -11.43 21.52
N ASP A 7 1.72 -10.31 21.23
CA ASP A 7 0.78 -10.20 20.14
C ASP A 7 1.48 -9.67 18.88
N PHE A 8 1.60 -10.53 17.86
CA PHE A 8 2.12 -10.19 16.53
C PHE A 8 1.03 -10.03 15.49
N CYS A 9 -0.25 -10.07 15.87
CA CYS A 9 -1.39 -9.93 14.94
C CYS A 9 -1.79 -8.47 14.73
N TYR A 10 -1.67 -7.63 15.76
CA TYR A 10 -2.06 -6.22 15.71
C TYR A 10 -0.83 -5.32 15.50
N LEU A 11 -0.35 -5.27 14.26
CA LEU A 11 0.83 -4.52 13.84
C LEU A 11 0.49 -3.03 13.65
N VAL A 12 0.28 -2.32 14.76
CA VAL A 12 -0.03 -0.89 14.76
C VAL A 12 0.88 -0.17 15.75
N ASN A 13 1.20 1.10 15.46
CA ASN A 13 1.99 1.94 16.36
C ASN A 13 1.24 2.15 17.69
N PRO A 14 1.76 1.67 18.83
CA PRO A 14 1.10 1.81 20.12
C PRO A 14 1.24 3.21 20.72
N PHE A 15 2.14 4.06 20.19
CA PHE A 15 2.46 5.40 20.71
C PHE A 15 1.70 6.52 19.98
N PHE A 16 0.94 6.19 18.95
CA PHE A 16 0.11 7.12 18.22
C PHE A 16 -1.37 6.63 18.28
N PRO A 17 -2.39 7.48 18.19
CA PRO A 17 -2.34 8.94 18.05
C PRO A 17 -2.02 9.67 19.37
N PRO A 18 -1.40 10.88 19.30
CA PRO A 18 -1.08 11.66 20.48
C PRO A 18 -2.35 12.16 21.17
N GLN A 19 -2.26 12.50 22.46
CA GLN A 19 -3.41 12.91 23.28
C GLN A 19 -4.14 14.12 22.67
N LYS A 20 -3.40 15.09 22.12
CA LYS A 20 -3.96 16.26 21.44
C LYS A 20 -4.96 15.87 20.32
N LEU A 21 -4.59 14.91 19.46
CA LEU A 21 -5.47 14.45 18.38
C LEU A 21 -6.71 13.74 18.93
N LYS A 22 -6.55 12.94 19.99
CA LYS A 22 -7.69 12.28 20.65
C LYS A 22 -8.67 13.29 21.24
N ASP A 23 -8.16 14.36 21.85
CA ASP A 23 -9.00 15.40 22.46
C ASP A 23 -9.70 16.23 21.39
N GLU A 24 -9.05 16.51 20.26
CA GLU A 24 -9.63 17.18 19.11
C GLU A 24 -10.78 16.36 18.50
N LEU A 25 -10.58 15.05 18.30
CA LEU A 25 -11.65 14.14 17.84
C LEU A 25 -12.83 14.11 18.80
N LYS A 26 -12.58 14.06 20.12
CA LYS A 26 -13.64 14.10 21.13
C LYS A 26 -14.42 15.43 21.12
N ALA A 27 -13.72 16.55 20.99
CA ALA A 27 -14.33 17.88 20.96
C ALA A 27 -15.23 18.08 19.73
N ASN A 28 -14.95 17.40 18.63
CA ASN A 28 -15.70 17.48 17.39
C ASN A 28 -16.63 16.28 17.15
N PHE A 29 -16.79 15.39 18.13
CA PHE A 29 -17.48 14.11 17.95
C PHE A 29 -18.90 14.26 17.37
N ASP A 30 -19.70 15.21 17.90
CA ASP A 30 -21.08 15.41 17.44
C ASP A 30 -21.14 15.86 15.97
N VAL A 31 -20.21 16.72 15.55
CA VAL A 31 -20.08 17.15 14.14
C VAL A 31 -19.65 15.99 13.25
N LEU A 32 -18.62 15.26 13.67
CA LEU A 32 -18.11 14.09 12.93
C LEU A 32 -19.16 12.98 12.79
N LEU A 33 -20.07 12.87 13.74
CA LEU A 33 -21.17 11.89 13.73
C LEU A 33 -22.34 12.33 12.84
N ALA A 34 -22.68 13.62 12.85
CA ALA A 34 -23.92 14.13 12.25
C ALA A 34 -23.76 14.62 10.80
N GLU A 35 -22.54 14.94 10.37
CA GLU A 35 -22.28 15.52 9.05
C GLU A 35 -21.67 14.52 8.09
N TYR A 36 -21.97 14.68 6.80
CA TYR A 36 -21.30 13.91 5.76
C TYR A 36 -19.82 14.26 5.67
N PRO A 37 -18.94 13.26 5.41
CA PRO A 37 -17.52 13.51 5.28
C PRO A 37 -17.19 14.31 4.01
N SER A 38 -15.97 14.82 3.96
CA SER A 38 -15.45 15.47 2.76
C SER A 38 -15.42 14.51 1.57
N GLY A 39 -15.77 15.02 0.40
CA GLY A 39 -15.71 14.23 -0.83
C GLY A 39 -14.28 14.00 -1.34
N MET A 40 -14.14 13.07 -2.27
CA MET A 40 -12.89 12.59 -2.88
C MET A 40 -11.92 13.71 -3.28
N ARG A 41 -12.44 14.83 -3.83
CA ARG A 41 -11.60 15.96 -4.27
C ARG A 41 -10.83 16.60 -3.12
N VAL A 42 -11.51 16.83 -1.99
CA VAL A 42 -10.89 17.41 -0.79
C VAL A 42 -9.90 16.42 -0.19
N ASN A 43 -10.30 15.18 -0.07
CA ASN A 43 -9.47 14.12 0.49
C ASN A 43 -8.20 13.90 -0.33
N SER A 44 -8.28 13.91 -1.68
CA SER A 44 -7.10 13.83 -2.54
C SER A 44 -6.16 15.03 -2.37
N LEU A 45 -6.70 16.24 -2.14
CA LEU A 45 -5.88 17.42 -1.86
C LEU A 45 -5.16 17.32 -0.50
N LEU A 46 -5.82 16.82 0.53
CA LEU A 46 -5.23 16.64 1.86
C LEU A 46 -4.10 15.62 1.84
N ILE A 47 -4.31 14.47 1.18
CA ILE A 47 -3.29 13.44 1.02
C ILE A 47 -2.11 13.95 0.19
N ALA A 48 -2.38 14.60 -0.93
CA ALA A 48 -1.35 15.18 -1.79
C ALA A 48 -0.47 16.19 -1.03
N ARG A 49 -1.10 17.06 -0.23
CA ARG A 49 -0.39 18.00 0.62
C ARG A 49 0.44 17.31 1.70
N TYR A 50 -0.10 16.25 2.31
CA TYR A 50 0.57 15.54 3.39
C TYR A 50 1.80 14.77 2.91
N PHE A 51 1.68 14.06 1.77
CA PHE A 51 2.77 13.27 1.19
C PHE A 51 3.63 14.06 0.20
N HIS A 52 3.35 15.35 -0.02
CA HIS A 52 4.06 16.22 -0.97
C HIS A 52 4.08 15.66 -2.41
N ILE A 53 2.95 15.09 -2.84
CA ILE A 53 2.75 14.57 -4.21
C ILE A 53 1.60 15.31 -4.92
N LYS A 54 1.51 15.18 -6.24
CA LYS A 54 0.42 15.77 -7.02
C LYS A 54 -0.91 15.08 -6.67
N LYS A 55 -1.98 15.86 -6.53
CA LYS A 55 -3.32 15.36 -6.21
C LYS A 55 -3.90 14.40 -7.26
N GLU A 56 -3.41 14.51 -8.50
CA GLU A 56 -3.77 13.66 -9.62
C GLU A 56 -3.21 12.24 -9.47
N TYR A 57 -2.14 12.08 -8.70
CA TYR A 57 -1.45 10.80 -8.48
C TYR A 57 -2.00 10.00 -7.33
N ALA A 58 -2.87 10.58 -6.49
CA ALA A 58 -3.32 9.94 -5.27
C ALA A 58 -4.84 9.74 -5.20
N VAL A 59 -5.23 8.65 -4.56
CA VAL A 59 -6.60 8.37 -4.13
C VAL A 59 -6.58 7.82 -2.71
N ILE A 60 -7.60 8.19 -1.92
CA ILE A 60 -7.80 7.70 -0.56
C ILE A 60 -9.00 6.77 -0.51
N GLY A 61 -8.88 5.69 0.25
CA GLY A 61 -9.94 4.68 0.42
C GLY A 61 -10.25 4.39 1.89
N ASN A 62 -11.35 3.69 2.10
CA ASN A 62 -11.78 3.17 3.39
C ASN A 62 -10.88 1.99 3.81
N GLY A 63 -9.68 2.35 4.26
CA GLY A 63 -8.55 1.45 4.43
C GLY A 63 -7.93 1.04 3.09
N ALA A 64 -6.73 0.48 3.16
CA ALA A 64 -6.07 -0.10 1.98
C ALA A 64 -6.93 -1.20 1.34
N ALA A 65 -7.75 -1.92 2.11
CA ALA A 65 -8.56 -3.03 1.61
C ALA A 65 -9.57 -2.62 0.51
N GLU A 66 -10.18 -1.44 0.60
CA GLU A 66 -11.05 -0.92 -0.47
C GLU A 66 -10.25 -0.67 -1.75
N LEU A 67 -9.09 -0.05 -1.61
CA LEU A 67 -8.21 0.25 -2.74
C LEU A 67 -7.59 -1.01 -3.35
N ILE A 68 -7.22 -1.99 -2.51
CA ILE A 68 -6.75 -3.31 -2.97
C ILE A 68 -7.83 -3.99 -3.80
N LYS A 69 -9.07 -4.02 -3.31
CA LYS A 69 -10.19 -4.60 -4.07
C LYS A 69 -10.32 -3.95 -5.44
N SER A 70 -10.45 -2.62 -5.48
CA SER A 70 -10.61 -1.87 -6.72
C SER A 70 -9.42 -2.04 -7.67
N LEU A 71 -8.19 -2.08 -7.16
CA LEU A 71 -6.99 -2.31 -7.95
C LEU A 71 -6.96 -3.73 -8.54
N MET A 72 -7.21 -4.74 -7.72
CA MET A 72 -7.11 -6.15 -8.12
C MET A 72 -8.15 -6.52 -9.18
N GLU A 73 -9.34 -5.94 -9.13
CA GLU A 73 -10.39 -6.11 -10.16
C GLU A 73 -10.00 -5.52 -11.53
N GLN A 74 -8.95 -4.68 -11.59
CA GLN A 74 -8.44 -4.08 -12.82
C GLN A 74 -7.18 -4.77 -13.36
N ILE A 75 -6.68 -5.80 -12.67
CA ILE A 75 -5.50 -6.55 -13.10
C ILE A 75 -5.92 -7.70 -14.00
N GLU A 76 -5.40 -7.67 -15.22
CA GLU A 76 -5.55 -8.75 -16.19
C GLU A 76 -4.25 -9.58 -16.26
N GLY A 77 -4.39 -10.88 -16.57
CA GLY A 77 -3.27 -11.79 -16.74
C GLY A 77 -2.74 -12.40 -15.45
N LYS A 78 -1.48 -12.82 -15.44
CA LYS A 78 -0.85 -13.49 -14.31
C LYS A 78 -0.20 -12.49 -13.37
N ILE A 79 -0.26 -12.80 -12.08
CA ILE A 79 0.23 -11.97 -10.98
C ILE A 79 1.36 -12.71 -10.28
N GLY A 80 2.56 -12.13 -10.31
CA GLY A 80 3.67 -12.57 -9.47
C GLY A 80 3.45 -12.13 -8.03
N VAL A 81 3.61 -13.04 -7.08
CA VAL A 81 3.45 -12.77 -5.65
C VAL A 81 4.48 -13.54 -4.84
N ILE A 82 4.91 -12.98 -3.72
CA ILE A 82 5.83 -13.62 -2.78
C ILE A 82 4.99 -14.30 -1.70
N TYR A 83 5.30 -15.54 -1.32
CA TYR A 83 4.64 -16.27 -0.24
C TYR A 83 5.63 -16.62 0.86
N PRO A 84 5.19 -16.52 2.14
CA PRO A 84 3.89 -16.02 2.62
C PRO A 84 3.72 -14.53 2.37
N THR A 85 2.48 -14.04 2.27
CA THR A 85 2.18 -12.63 2.01
C THR A 85 0.92 -12.17 2.76
N PHE A 86 0.59 -10.87 2.63
CA PHE A 86 -0.66 -10.33 3.14
C PHE A 86 -1.84 -10.81 2.28
N GLU A 87 -2.69 -11.64 2.87
CA GLU A 87 -3.75 -12.42 2.20
C GLU A 87 -4.82 -11.58 1.47
N GLU A 88 -4.96 -10.29 1.78
CA GLU A 88 -5.99 -9.46 1.14
C GLU A 88 -5.79 -9.38 -0.38
N TYR A 89 -4.53 -9.41 -0.86
CA TYR A 89 -4.25 -9.39 -2.30
C TYR A 89 -4.62 -10.72 -2.99
N PRO A 90 -4.07 -11.87 -2.60
CA PRO A 90 -4.38 -13.13 -3.28
C PRO A 90 -5.84 -13.55 -3.13
N ASN A 91 -6.54 -13.11 -2.10
CA ASN A 91 -7.97 -13.37 -1.93
C ASN A 91 -8.88 -12.59 -2.90
N ARG A 92 -8.31 -11.64 -3.68
CA ARG A 92 -9.05 -10.82 -4.66
C ARG A 92 -8.88 -11.27 -6.10
N CYS A 93 -8.25 -12.41 -6.35
CA CYS A 93 -8.06 -12.97 -7.68
C CYS A 93 -8.18 -14.49 -7.66
N ASP A 94 -8.33 -15.07 -8.84
CA ASP A 94 -8.35 -16.52 -8.98
C ASP A 94 -6.95 -17.09 -8.69
N LYS A 95 -6.89 -18.22 -7.97
CA LYS A 95 -5.62 -18.89 -7.65
C LYS A 95 -4.80 -19.23 -8.88
N GLU A 96 -5.48 -19.51 -9.99
CA GLU A 96 -4.82 -19.80 -11.27
C GLU A 96 -4.09 -18.59 -11.86
N GLN A 97 -4.45 -17.36 -11.47
CA GLN A 97 -3.74 -16.16 -11.90
C GLN A 97 -2.41 -15.97 -11.16
N LEU A 98 -2.20 -16.62 -10.03
CA LEU A 98 -1.02 -16.43 -9.21
C LEU A 98 0.17 -17.25 -9.68
N ILE A 99 1.34 -16.61 -9.75
CA ILE A 99 2.66 -17.24 -9.87
C ILE A 99 3.43 -16.88 -8.62
N CYS A 100 3.61 -17.88 -7.74
CA CYS A 100 4.13 -17.66 -6.41
C CYS A 100 5.64 -17.91 -6.35
N PHE A 101 6.38 -16.95 -5.81
CA PHE A 101 7.75 -17.12 -5.36
C PHE A 101 7.72 -17.41 -3.85
N THR A 102 8.29 -18.52 -3.42
CA THR A 102 8.45 -18.87 -2.01
C THR A 102 9.94 -18.99 -1.72
N PRO A 103 10.50 -18.16 -0.83
CA PRO A 103 11.90 -18.29 -0.43
C PRO A 103 12.17 -19.65 0.20
N ASP A 104 13.26 -20.29 -0.22
CA ASP A 104 13.71 -21.61 0.30
C ASP A 104 14.73 -21.42 1.43
N ASN A 105 14.34 -20.69 2.47
CA ASN A 105 15.14 -20.50 3.68
C ASN A 105 14.22 -20.32 4.90
N ARG A 106 14.80 -20.41 6.11
CA ARG A 106 14.02 -20.46 7.37
C ARG A 106 13.42 -19.12 7.78
N ASP A 107 13.98 -18.03 7.35
CA ASP A 107 13.60 -16.66 7.69
C ASP A 107 12.81 -15.96 6.56
N PHE A 108 12.52 -16.68 5.48
CA PHE A 108 11.81 -16.17 4.31
C PHE A 108 12.44 -14.91 3.72
N SER A 109 13.77 -14.77 3.85
CA SER A 109 14.50 -13.65 3.27
C SER A 109 14.67 -13.80 1.76
N TYR A 110 14.63 -12.68 1.06
CA TYR A 110 14.84 -12.59 -0.39
C TYR A 110 15.32 -11.19 -0.77
N SER A 111 15.97 -11.09 -1.91
CA SER A 111 16.46 -9.84 -2.49
C SER A 111 15.70 -9.48 -3.79
N ALA A 112 15.90 -8.26 -4.27
CA ALA A 112 15.41 -7.84 -5.59
C ALA A 112 15.98 -8.72 -6.71
N SER A 113 17.24 -9.19 -6.58
CA SER A 113 17.86 -10.08 -7.56
C SER A 113 17.20 -11.46 -7.61
N ASP A 114 16.78 -12.01 -6.48
CA ASP A 114 16.07 -13.30 -6.43
C ASP A 114 14.71 -13.21 -7.13
N LEU A 115 13.97 -12.11 -6.89
CA LEU A 115 12.71 -11.87 -7.58
C LEU A 115 12.89 -11.69 -9.08
N ARG A 116 13.90 -10.93 -9.51
CA ARG A 116 14.23 -10.77 -10.93
C ARG A 116 14.59 -12.10 -11.59
N ALA A 117 15.42 -12.90 -10.94
CA ALA A 117 15.81 -14.22 -11.45
C ALA A 117 14.59 -15.13 -11.61
N PHE A 118 13.73 -15.20 -10.60
CA PHE A 118 12.55 -16.07 -10.62
C PHE A 118 11.51 -15.64 -11.65
N PHE A 119 11.20 -14.32 -11.72
CA PHE A 119 10.13 -13.83 -12.59
C PHE A 119 10.60 -13.51 -14.03
N SER A 120 11.88 -13.63 -14.35
CA SER A 120 12.42 -13.26 -15.67
C SER A 120 11.84 -14.06 -16.84
N ASP A 121 11.46 -15.29 -16.62
CA ASP A 121 10.88 -16.22 -17.61
C ASP A 121 9.38 -16.47 -17.39
N LYS A 122 8.76 -15.83 -16.42
CA LYS A 122 7.35 -16.01 -16.10
C LYS A 122 6.47 -14.99 -16.84
N PRO A 123 5.30 -15.42 -17.33
CA PRO A 123 4.39 -14.55 -18.09
C PRO A 123 3.51 -13.69 -17.16
N ILE A 124 4.12 -12.96 -16.22
CA ILE A 124 3.38 -12.08 -15.33
C ILE A 124 3.12 -10.72 -15.96
N SER A 125 1.93 -10.17 -15.75
CA SER A 125 1.55 -8.79 -16.11
C SER A 125 1.73 -7.83 -14.94
N THR A 126 1.72 -8.36 -13.72
CA THR A 126 1.85 -7.59 -12.47
C THR A 126 2.75 -8.35 -11.50
N LEU A 127 3.64 -7.63 -10.82
CA LEU A 127 4.38 -8.13 -9.67
C LEU A 127 3.93 -7.37 -8.43
N LEU A 128 3.46 -8.12 -7.44
CA LEU A 128 2.97 -7.61 -6.17
C LEU A 128 4.01 -7.87 -5.08
N LEU A 129 4.42 -6.81 -4.40
CA LEU A 129 5.43 -6.83 -3.36
C LEU A 129 4.93 -6.03 -2.15
N VAL A 130 5.01 -6.62 -0.97
CA VAL A 130 4.85 -5.92 0.31
C VAL A 130 6.24 -5.60 0.85
N ASN A 131 6.57 -4.32 1.07
CA ASN A 131 7.91 -3.90 1.48
C ASN A 131 7.90 -2.74 2.49
N PRO A 132 8.26 -2.95 3.75
CA PRO A 132 8.64 -4.21 4.42
C PRO A 132 7.55 -5.27 4.37
N ASP A 133 7.98 -6.53 4.23
CA ASP A 133 7.07 -7.65 4.00
C ASP A 133 6.26 -8.03 5.26
N ASN A 134 5.06 -8.48 5.02
CA ASN A 134 4.18 -9.05 6.04
C ASN A 134 3.68 -10.43 5.55
N PRO A 135 4.08 -11.55 6.20
CA PRO A 135 4.50 -11.63 7.60
C PRO A 135 6.01 -11.77 7.84
N SER A 136 6.87 -11.93 6.82
CA SER A 136 8.28 -12.29 7.02
C SER A 136 9.13 -11.18 7.67
N GLY A 137 8.76 -9.91 7.47
CA GLY A 137 9.56 -8.76 7.88
C GLY A 137 10.74 -8.49 6.94
N ASN A 138 10.87 -9.23 5.82
CA ASN A 138 11.91 -8.97 4.83
C ASN A 138 11.81 -7.55 4.29
N PHE A 139 12.95 -6.92 4.03
CA PHE A 139 13.01 -5.56 3.51
C PHE A 139 14.00 -5.46 2.36
N ILE A 140 13.51 -5.06 1.20
CA ILE A 140 14.35 -4.72 0.05
C ILE A 140 14.75 -3.25 0.20
N PRO A 141 16.06 -2.92 0.22
CA PRO A 141 16.54 -1.55 0.30
C PRO A 141 16.03 -0.69 -0.85
N TYR A 142 15.87 0.61 -0.60
CA TYR A 142 15.27 1.56 -1.55
C TYR A 142 15.92 1.55 -2.94
N ALA A 143 17.25 1.54 -3.01
CA ALA A 143 17.98 1.51 -4.29
C ALA A 143 17.68 0.23 -5.09
N ASP A 144 17.73 -0.94 -4.42
CA ASP A 144 17.45 -2.23 -5.05
C ASP A 144 15.98 -2.35 -5.48
N LEU A 145 15.07 -1.70 -4.71
CA LEU A 145 13.66 -1.63 -5.04
C LEU A 145 13.42 -0.79 -6.30
N LEU A 146 14.09 0.36 -6.44
CA LEU A 146 14.02 1.18 -7.66
C LEU A 146 14.56 0.42 -8.88
N ASP A 147 15.65 -0.33 -8.73
CA ASP A 147 16.19 -1.18 -9.79
C ASP A 147 15.20 -2.29 -10.19
N LEU A 148 14.48 -2.87 -9.23
CA LEU A 148 13.44 -3.86 -9.51
C LEU A 148 12.26 -3.23 -10.26
N ILE A 149 11.82 -2.03 -9.87
CA ILE A 149 10.74 -1.28 -10.53
C ILE A 149 11.14 -0.92 -11.97
N ALA A 150 12.38 -0.46 -12.18
CA ALA A 150 12.91 -0.16 -13.51
C ALA A 150 12.96 -1.40 -14.41
N TRP A 151 13.41 -2.54 -13.87
CA TRP A 151 13.40 -3.82 -14.56
C TRP A 151 11.98 -4.24 -14.96
N ALA A 152 11.01 -4.11 -14.06
CA ALA A 152 9.61 -4.40 -14.33
C ALA A 152 9.03 -3.49 -15.43
N GLN A 153 9.38 -2.19 -15.42
CA GLN A 153 8.96 -1.24 -16.43
C GLN A 153 9.45 -1.62 -17.83
N GLN A 154 10.72 -1.99 -17.96
CA GLN A 154 11.30 -2.45 -19.23
C GLN A 154 10.58 -3.68 -19.81
N ARG A 155 10.00 -4.50 -18.94
CA ARG A 155 9.25 -5.71 -19.30
C ARG A 155 7.74 -5.49 -19.42
N ARG A 156 7.27 -4.26 -19.22
CA ARG A 156 5.84 -3.90 -19.21
C ARG A 156 5.06 -4.64 -18.11
N ILE A 157 5.74 -4.93 -17.00
CA ILE A 157 5.14 -5.50 -15.81
C ILE A 157 4.73 -4.35 -14.89
N ARG A 158 3.45 -4.34 -14.46
CA ARG A 158 3.00 -3.42 -13.40
C ARG A 158 3.65 -3.83 -12.08
N MET A 159 4.18 -2.86 -11.37
CA MET A 159 4.74 -3.08 -10.04
C MET A 159 3.80 -2.52 -8.99
N VAL A 160 3.22 -3.37 -8.15
CA VAL A 160 2.42 -2.95 -7.00
C VAL A 160 3.28 -3.12 -5.76
N VAL A 161 3.60 -2.01 -5.10
CA VAL A 161 4.37 -2.02 -3.86
C VAL A 161 3.49 -1.55 -2.71
N ASP A 162 3.25 -2.44 -1.75
CA ASP A 162 2.58 -2.08 -0.50
C ASP A 162 3.64 -1.66 0.53
N GLU A 163 3.69 -0.37 0.81
CA GLU A 163 4.61 0.22 1.79
C GLU A 163 3.95 0.53 3.14
N SER A 164 2.90 -0.21 3.51
CA SER A 164 2.15 0.02 4.76
C SER A 164 3.00 -0.03 6.02
N PHE A 165 4.18 -0.64 5.94
CA PHE A 165 5.13 -0.76 7.06
C PHE A 165 6.43 0.01 6.87
N VAL A 166 6.58 0.78 5.80
CA VAL A 166 7.83 1.51 5.50
C VAL A 166 8.22 2.50 6.62
N ASP A 167 7.24 3.10 7.29
CA ASP A 167 7.47 4.04 8.40
C ASP A 167 8.13 3.38 9.63
N PHE A 168 8.20 2.05 9.69
CA PHE A 168 8.91 1.30 10.73
C PHE A 168 10.33 0.89 10.31
N SER A 169 10.73 1.16 9.09
CA SER A 169 12.08 0.84 8.61
C SER A 169 13.10 1.88 9.09
N VAL A 170 14.36 1.46 9.21
CA VAL A 170 15.47 2.38 9.54
C VAL A 170 15.67 3.36 8.38
N GLY A 171 15.67 4.66 8.68
CA GLY A 171 15.80 5.71 7.66
C GLY A 171 14.53 5.87 6.79
N TYR A 172 13.37 5.58 7.34
CA TYR A 172 12.06 5.56 6.66
C TYR A 172 11.78 6.80 5.80
N GLU A 173 12.26 7.96 6.18
CA GLU A 173 12.06 9.22 5.45
C GLU A 173 12.60 9.17 4.01
N ASN A 174 13.60 8.31 3.77
CA ASN A 174 14.23 8.12 2.47
C ASN A 174 13.82 6.80 1.79
N ASN A 175 12.90 6.04 2.38
CA ASN A 175 12.51 4.72 1.89
C ASN A 175 11.13 4.70 1.22
N THR A 176 10.35 5.78 1.32
CA THR A 176 9.03 5.84 0.70
C THR A 176 9.10 6.10 -0.81
N LEU A 177 8.24 5.43 -1.55
CA LEU A 177 8.03 5.64 -2.98
C LEU A 177 7.00 6.74 -3.28
N LEU A 178 6.36 7.31 -2.25
CA LEU A 178 5.42 8.43 -2.37
C LEU A 178 6.18 9.73 -2.61
N CYS A 179 6.69 9.88 -3.82
CA CYS A 179 7.45 11.03 -4.29
C CYS A 179 7.12 11.28 -5.77
N ASP A 180 6.90 12.55 -6.15
CA ASP A 180 6.54 12.90 -7.53
C ASP A 180 7.56 12.40 -8.54
N ASP A 181 8.86 12.58 -8.28
CA ASP A 181 9.93 12.16 -9.18
C ASP A 181 9.88 10.66 -9.46
N VAL A 182 9.61 9.85 -8.44
CA VAL A 182 9.50 8.39 -8.56
C VAL A 182 8.24 8.00 -9.33
N LEU A 183 7.09 8.60 -8.98
CA LEU A 183 5.82 8.29 -9.63
C LEU A 183 5.80 8.72 -11.11
N GLU A 184 6.48 9.81 -11.46
CA GLU A 184 6.62 10.29 -12.83
C GLU A 184 7.60 9.46 -13.65
N GLN A 185 8.69 9.01 -13.03
CA GLN A 185 9.68 8.17 -13.68
C GLN A 185 9.16 6.77 -13.98
N TYR A 186 8.30 6.24 -13.11
CA TYR A 186 7.82 4.85 -13.17
C TYR A 186 6.30 4.77 -13.30
N GLU A 187 5.77 4.98 -14.52
CA GLU A 187 4.33 4.89 -14.79
C GLU A 187 3.72 3.51 -14.52
N ASN A 188 4.55 2.45 -14.51
CA ASN A 188 4.14 1.11 -14.16
C ASN A 188 4.00 0.88 -12.64
N LEU A 189 4.42 1.85 -11.81
CA LEU A 189 4.40 1.75 -10.36
C LEU A 189 3.04 2.14 -9.78
N VAL A 190 2.55 1.32 -8.87
CA VAL A 190 1.43 1.59 -7.97
C VAL A 190 1.92 1.41 -6.55
N VAL A 191 1.81 2.46 -5.75
CA VAL A 191 2.16 2.44 -4.32
C VAL A 191 0.89 2.34 -3.49
N MET A 192 0.82 1.34 -2.63
CA MET A 192 -0.26 1.16 -1.65
C MET A 192 0.26 1.48 -0.26
N LYS A 193 -0.50 2.20 0.55
CA LYS A 193 -0.13 2.51 1.94
C LYS A 193 -1.33 2.53 2.86
N SER A 194 -1.31 1.67 3.87
CA SER A 194 -2.26 1.75 4.99
C SER A 194 -1.79 2.79 6.00
N ILE A 195 -2.52 3.87 6.16
CA ILE A 195 -2.24 4.89 7.18
C ILE A 195 -2.48 4.35 8.59
N SER A 196 -3.36 3.37 8.72
CA SER A 196 -3.79 2.82 10.01
C SER A 196 -2.67 2.23 10.87
N LYS A 197 -1.58 1.78 10.24
CA LYS A 197 -0.49 1.06 10.92
C LYS A 197 0.42 2.02 11.68
N SER A 198 1.11 2.89 10.98
CA SER A 198 2.07 3.86 11.53
C SER A 198 1.39 4.92 12.41
N TYR A 199 0.18 5.32 12.06
CA TYR A 199 -0.61 6.31 12.82
C TYR A 199 -1.50 5.72 13.91
N GLY A 200 -1.41 4.42 14.19
CA GLY A 200 -2.11 3.77 15.31
C GLY A 200 -3.64 3.96 15.33
N VAL A 201 -4.24 4.20 14.17
CA VAL A 201 -5.67 4.52 14.02
C VAL A 201 -6.42 3.52 13.12
N PRO A 202 -6.33 2.22 13.38
CA PRO A 202 -6.94 1.22 12.51
C PRO A 202 -8.48 1.35 12.42
N GLY A 203 -9.10 1.94 13.44
CA GLY A 203 -10.56 2.21 13.46
C GLY A 203 -11.01 3.32 12.50
N LEU A 204 -10.13 4.24 12.12
CA LEU A 204 -10.48 5.31 11.17
C LEU A 204 -10.52 4.83 9.71
N ARG A 205 -9.98 3.66 9.42
CA ARG A 205 -10.05 3.05 8.10
C ARG A 205 -9.52 3.96 6.98
N LEU A 206 -8.23 4.29 7.01
CA LEU A 206 -7.60 5.14 6.00
C LEU A 206 -6.51 4.37 5.24
N GLY A 207 -6.55 4.46 3.91
CA GLY A 207 -5.54 3.93 3.02
C GLY A 207 -5.31 4.85 1.84
N VAL A 208 -4.11 4.81 1.27
CA VAL A 208 -3.71 5.61 0.11
C VAL A 208 -3.22 4.69 -0.98
N LEU A 209 -3.62 4.96 -2.22
CA LEU A 209 -3.01 4.42 -3.43
C LEU A 209 -2.48 5.59 -4.25
N ALA A 210 -1.24 5.47 -4.72
CA ALA A 210 -0.63 6.47 -5.58
C ALA A 210 0.01 5.84 -6.82
N SER A 211 -0.03 6.56 -7.94
CA SER A 211 0.62 6.17 -9.21
C SER A 211 0.77 7.38 -10.12
N GLY A 212 1.83 7.42 -10.91
CA GLY A 212 1.98 8.37 -12.02
C GLY A 212 1.01 8.09 -13.18
N ASN A 213 0.42 6.91 -13.24
CA ASN A 213 -0.59 6.53 -14.21
C ASN A 213 -1.96 7.16 -13.87
N ILE A 214 -2.19 8.36 -14.39
CA ILE A 214 -3.40 9.17 -14.12
C ILE A 214 -4.68 8.42 -14.54
N GLU A 215 -4.65 7.64 -15.62
CA GLU A 215 -5.83 6.89 -16.07
C GLU A 215 -6.20 5.79 -15.09
N LEU A 216 -5.23 5.10 -14.53
CA LEU A 216 -5.47 4.15 -13.44
C LEU A 216 -6.09 4.85 -12.21
N ILE A 217 -5.52 5.98 -11.80
CA ILE A 217 -6.06 6.76 -10.67
C ILE A 217 -7.50 7.20 -10.92
N LYS A 218 -7.83 7.65 -12.13
CA LYS A 218 -9.22 8.00 -12.50
C LYS A 218 -10.16 6.80 -12.41
N LYS A 219 -9.74 5.64 -12.90
CA LYS A 219 -10.53 4.39 -12.83
C LYS A 219 -10.81 4.00 -11.38
N ILE A 220 -9.78 3.98 -10.52
CA ILE A 220 -9.96 3.69 -9.09
C ILE A 220 -10.91 4.70 -8.44
N LYS A 221 -10.75 6.01 -8.73
CA LYS A 221 -11.64 7.06 -8.19
C LYS A 221 -13.09 6.90 -8.64
N SER A 222 -13.33 6.38 -9.83
CA SER A 222 -14.70 6.15 -10.32
C SER A 222 -15.35 4.88 -9.77
N ASP A 223 -14.56 3.94 -9.31
CA ASP A 223 -15.01 2.65 -8.77
C ASP A 223 -15.39 2.74 -7.29
N ILE A 224 -14.70 3.58 -6.52
CA ILE A 224 -14.98 3.75 -5.08
C ILE A 224 -16.05 4.82 -4.82
N SER A 225 -16.75 4.71 -3.69
CA SER A 225 -17.86 5.59 -3.34
C SER A 225 -17.40 7.04 -3.08
N ILE A 226 -18.27 8.03 -3.33
CA ILE A 226 -17.97 9.47 -3.16
C ILE A 226 -17.61 9.80 -1.71
N TRP A 227 -18.34 9.24 -0.77
CA TRP A 227 -18.17 9.39 0.68
C TRP A 227 -17.71 8.05 1.27
N ASN A 228 -16.52 7.60 0.84
CA ASN A 228 -16.02 6.27 1.15
C ASN A 228 -15.24 6.20 2.47
N ILE A 229 -14.86 7.33 3.04
CA ILE A 229 -14.14 7.39 4.32
C ILE A 229 -14.96 8.11 5.37
N ASN A 230 -14.70 7.78 6.64
CA ASN A 230 -15.35 8.46 7.76
C ASN A 230 -14.87 9.91 7.89
N SER A 231 -15.71 10.73 8.53
CA SER A 231 -15.43 12.15 8.80
C SER A 231 -14.23 12.32 9.71
#